data_a414af4570e11e1e2b154504dfe340c3
#
_entry.id   a414af4570e11e1e2b154504dfe340c3
#
_cell.length_a   1.000
_cell.length_b   1.000
_cell.length_c   1.000
_cell.angle_alpha   90.00
_cell.angle_beta   90.00
_cell.angle_gamma   90.00
#
_symmetry.space_group_name_H-M   'P 1'
#
loop_
_entity.id
_entity.type
_entity.pdbx_description
1 polymer ?
#
loop_
_entity_poly.entity_id
_entity_poly.type
_entity_poly.pdbx_seq_one_letter_code
_entity_poly.pdbx_strand_id
1 'polypeptide(L)'
;VINLDNHPSQKRWTPWLDEKEALEREPLFSFLVSVSVRGEEDRQYVREYLIDHFGSLAELLSLSQSDRHSFPYKEPSFLVLIQILKELALRYNRECLPGIDLLENEQDLLDYLVVQMAREPVEQFRVLFLDQKNQLILDELQAKGTVNHTPVYPREIVKRCLELKAASIIMVHNHPSGHENPSEDDIVMTQHVQLALNLFRIRVADHYIITRSAQVSFRRLGLLS
;
A
#
# COMPACT_ATOMS: atom_id res chain seq x y z
N VAL A 1 -22.51 -0.17 33.21
CA VAL A 1 -22.74 0.14 31.80
C VAL A 1 -21.69 1.17 31.40
N ILE A 2 -20.60 0.70 30.82
CA ILE A 2 -19.51 1.55 30.32
C ILE A 2 -19.84 1.87 28.88
N ASN A 3 -19.99 3.17 28.61
CA ASN A 3 -20.31 3.70 27.28
C ASN A 3 -19.04 3.63 26.41
N LEU A 4 -19.04 2.76 25.37
CA LEU A 4 -17.91 2.47 24.49
C LEU A 4 -17.79 3.42 23.26
N ASP A 5 -18.50 4.54 23.27
CA ASP A 5 -18.63 5.42 22.10
C ASP A 5 -17.59 6.56 21.99
N ASN A 6 -16.51 6.56 22.79
CA ASN A 6 -15.53 7.63 22.75
C ASN A 6 -14.09 7.12 22.64
N HIS A 7 -13.77 6.33 21.59
CA HIS A 7 -12.37 6.04 21.26
C HIS A 7 -11.90 7.00 20.15
N PRO A 8 -10.80 7.76 20.34
CA PRO A 8 -10.31 8.75 19.37
C PRO A 8 -9.80 8.19 18.04
N SER A 9 -9.74 6.87 17.90
CA SER A 9 -9.21 6.17 16.72
C SER A 9 -10.22 5.94 15.58
N GLN A 10 -11.48 6.37 15.74
CA GLN A 10 -12.44 6.40 14.63
C GLN A 10 -12.47 7.80 13.99
N LYS A 11 -11.38 8.23 13.37
CA LYS A 11 -11.51 9.11 12.21
C LYS A 11 -12.15 8.28 11.11
N ARG A 12 -13.47 8.17 11.13
CA ARG A 12 -14.25 7.79 9.97
C ARG A 12 -13.77 8.67 8.82
N TRP A 13 -13.15 8.05 7.85
CA TRP A 13 -13.09 8.62 6.51
C TRP A 13 -14.54 8.91 6.13
N THR A 14 -14.89 10.20 6.05
CA THR A 14 -16.22 10.60 5.62
C THR A 14 -16.43 10.05 4.22
N PRO A 15 -17.53 9.32 3.98
CA PRO A 15 -17.78 8.79 2.66
C PRO A 15 -18.07 9.94 1.71
N TRP A 16 -17.22 10.08 0.66
CA TRP A 16 -17.62 10.43 -0.69
C TRP A 16 -18.31 11.79 -0.88
N LEU A 17 -17.55 12.86 -0.74
CA LEU A 17 -17.67 13.96 -1.68
C LEU A 17 -17.40 13.37 -3.08
N ASP A 18 -18.15 13.78 -4.10
CA ASP A 18 -17.86 13.44 -5.47
C ASP A 18 -16.33 13.55 -5.64
N GLU A 19 -15.66 12.46 -6.06
CA GLU A 19 -14.19 12.37 -6.02
C GLU A 19 -13.53 13.55 -6.76
N LYS A 20 -14.18 14.07 -7.80
CA LYS A 20 -13.78 15.26 -8.56
C LYS A 20 -13.83 16.54 -7.73
N GLU A 21 -14.90 16.75 -6.95
CA GLU A 21 -15.00 17.92 -6.06
C GLU A 21 -13.97 17.88 -4.93
N ALA A 22 -13.56 16.66 -4.49
CA ALA A 22 -12.55 16.52 -3.46
C ALA A 22 -11.17 17.01 -3.92
N LEU A 23 -10.75 16.66 -5.13
CA LEU A 23 -9.46 17.12 -5.69
C LEU A 23 -9.49 18.61 -6.01
N GLU A 24 -10.59 19.13 -6.55
CA GLU A 24 -10.73 20.55 -6.88
C GLU A 24 -10.62 21.45 -5.65
N ARG A 25 -11.18 21.03 -4.52
CA ARG A 25 -11.14 21.77 -3.26
C ARG A 25 -9.88 21.54 -2.43
N GLU A 26 -8.99 20.63 -2.86
CA GLU A 26 -7.79 20.30 -2.13
C GLU A 26 -6.74 21.44 -2.26
N PRO A 27 -6.43 22.17 -1.16
CA PRO A 27 -5.50 23.31 -1.23
C PRO A 27 -4.11 22.91 -1.70
N LEU A 28 -3.65 21.69 -1.32
CA LEU A 28 -2.35 21.17 -1.71
C LEU A 28 -2.28 20.91 -3.21
N PHE A 29 -3.34 20.40 -3.81
CA PHE A 29 -3.43 20.21 -5.26
C PHE A 29 -3.27 21.52 -6.01
N SER A 30 -4.03 22.56 -5.62
CA SER A 30 -3.95 23.88 -6.22
C SER A 30 -2.55 24.49 -6.07
N PHE A 31 -1.91 24.32 -4.93
CA PHE A 31 -0.55 24.75 -4.68
C PHE A 31 0.45 24.00 -5.58
N LEU A 32 0.36 22.66 -5.70
CA LEU A 32 1.24 21.85 -6.54
C LEU A 32 1.21 22.30 -8.00
N VAL A 33 0.01 22.54 -8.54
CA VAL A 33 -0.12 23.09 -9.91
C VAL A 33 0.52 24.47 -10.01
N SER A 34 0.30 25.34 -9.03
CA SER A 34 0.81 26.72 -9.06
C SER A 34 2.34 26.82 -9.06
N VAL A 35 3.03 25.93 -8.34
CA VAL A 35 4.50 25.95 -8.21
C VAL A 35 5.21 25.21 -9.34
N SER A 36 4.54 24.29 -10.01
CA SER A 36 5.16 23.42 -11.01
C SER A 36 4.78 23.74 -12.47
N VAL A 37 3.70 24.49 -12.67
CA VAL A 37 3.21 24.87 -14.00
C VAL A 37 3.39 26.38 -14.20
N ARG A 38 4.06 26.76 -15.28
CA ARG A 38 4.28 28.17 -15.65
C ARG A 38 3.17 28.66 -16.56
N GLY A 39 2.74 29.91 -16.36
CA GLY A 39 1.64 30.49 -17.14
C GLY A 39 0.26 30.15 -16.61
N GLU A 40 -0.64 31.14 -16.63
CA GLU A 40 -1.99 30.96 -16.07
C GLU A 40 -2.86 30.05 -16.95
N GLU A 41 -2.75 30.18 -18.26
CA GLU A 41 -3.50 29.34 -19.21
C GLU A 41 -3.09 27.86 -19.09
N ASP A 42 -1.78 27.58 -18.97
CA ASP A 42 -1.28 26.23 -18.76
C ASP A 42 -1.72 25.66 -17.41
N ARG A 43 -1.73 26.47 -16.35
CA ARG A 43 -2.22 26.06 -15.02
C ARG A 43 -3.68 25.64 -15.07
N GLN A 44 -4.51 26.43 -15.71
CA GLN A 44 -5.94 26.13 -15.84
C GLN A 44 -6.12 24.85 -16.66
N TYR A 45 -5.44 24.70 -17.77
CA TYR A 45 -5.50 23.50 -18.60
C TYR A 45 -5.06 22.24 -17.87
N VAL A 46 -3.91 22.29 -17.18
CA VAL A 46 -3.41 21.17 -16.39
C VAL A 46 -4.37 20.84 -15.26
N ARG A 47 -4.92 21.84 -14.57
CA ARG A 47 -5.87 21.64 -13.48
C ARG A 47 -7.13 20.93 -13.97
N GLU A 48 -7.74 21.38 -15.04
CA GLU A 48 -8.93 20.77 -15.62
C GLU A 48 -8.64 19.32 -16.06
N TYR A 49 -7.54 19.10 -16.76
CA TYR A 49 -7.11 17.76 -17.13
C TYR A 49 -6.98 16.82 -15.94
N LEU A 50 -6.33 17.27 -14.87
CA LEU A 50 -6.08 16.45 -13.67
C LEU A 50 -7.38 16.14 -12.92
N ILE A 51 -8.28 17.09 -12.81
CA ILE A 51 -9.60 16.90 -12.18
C ILE A 51 -10.44 15.89 -12.97
N ASP A 52 -10.35 15.96 -14.32
CA ASP A 52 -11.12 15.06 -15.18
C ASP A 52 -10.60 13.62 -15.18
N HIS A 53 -9.29 13.43 -14.96
CA HIS A 53 -8.66 12.13 -15.06
C HIS A 53 -8.35 11.48 -13.70
N PHE A 54 -8.28 12.26 -12.63
CA PHE A 54 -7.93 11.78 -11.29
C PHE A 54 -8.93 12.31 -10.27
N GLY A 55 -9.58 11.40 -9.54
CA GLY A 55 -10.58 11.75 -8.54
C GLY A 55 -9.98 12.23 -7.22
N SER A 56 -8.68 11.97 -6.95
CA SER A 56 -8.07 12.28 -5.66
C SER A 56 -6.56 12.55 -5.78
N LEU A 57 -6.00 13.23 -4.77
CA LEU A 57 -4.54 13.42 -4.65
C LEU A 57 -3.80 12.08 -4.61
N ALA A 58 -4.39 11.06 -3.99
CA ALA A 58 -3.79 9.73 -3.92
C ALA A 58 -3.71 9.06 -5.30
N GLU A 59 -4.71 9.26 -6.17
CA GLU A 59 -4.66 8.79 -7.57
C GLU A 59 -3.60 9.55 -8.37
N LEU A 60 -3.54 10.85 -8.19
CA LEU A 60 -2.51 11.69 -8.80
C LEU A 60 -1.10 11.24 -8.42
N LEU A 61 -0.85 10.94 -7.15
CA LEU A 61 0.44 10.42 -6.67
C LEU A 61 0.75 9.02 -7.19
N SER A 62 -0.25 8.30 -7.71
CA SER A 62 -0.12 6.92 -8.22
C SER A 62 0.00 6.84 -9.74
N LEU A 63 0.27 7.96 -10.42
CA LEU A 63 0.47 8.03 -11.87
C LEU A 63 1.35 6.89 -12.38
N SER A 64 0.82 6.12 -13.32
CA SER A 64 1.57 5.07 -14.03
C SER A 64 2.54 5.65 -15.06
N GLN A 65 3.41 4.81 -15.61
CA GLN A 65 4.25 5.23 -16.72
C GLN A 65 3.45 5.61 -17.97
N SER A 66 2.34 4.88 -18.24
CA SER A 66 1.43 5.19 -19.35
C SER A 66 0.79 6.58 -19.19
N ASP A 67 0.31 6.89 -17.97
CA ASP A 67 -0.30 8.20 -17.70
C ASP A 67 0.69 9.34 -17.91
N ARG A 68 1.96 9.12 -17.57
CA ARG A 68 3.03 10.10 -17.79
C ARG A 68 3.32 10.35 -19.26
N HIS A 69 3.23 9.32 -20.11
CA HIS A 69 3.44 9.47 -21.55
C HIS A 69 2.26 10.19 -22.24
N SER A 70 1.06 9.97 -21.74
CA SER A 70 -0.16 10.61 -22.26
C SER A 70 -0.43 12.00 -21.67
N PHE A 71 0.37 12.43 -20.67
CA PHE A 71 0.20 13.70 -20.00
C PHE A 71 0.38 14.87 -20.99
N PRO A 72 -0.61 15.76 -21.13
CA PRO A 72 -0.63 16.75 -22.21
C PRO A 72 0.36 17.91 -22.00
N TYR A 73 0.78 18.14 -20.75
CA TYR A 73 1.72 19.21 -20.42
C TYR A 73 3.15 18.71 -20.51
N LYS A 74 3.95 19.32 -21.41
CA LYS A 74 5.28 18.82 -21.77
C LYS A 74 6.40 19.18 -20.79
N GLU A 75 6.17 20.09 -19.85
CA GLU A 75 7.18 20.40 -18.84
C GLU A 75 7.31 19.26 -17.81
N PRO A 76 8.49 18.67 -17.67
CA PRO A 76 8.68 17.53 -16.79
C PRO A 76 8.58 17.87 -15.30
N SER A 77 8.65 19.16 -14.93
CA SER A 77 8.69 19.63 -13.54
C SER A 77 7.51 19.17 -12.71
N PHE A 78 6.29 19.18 -13.25
CA PHE A 78 5.11 18.69 -12.56
C PHE A 78 5.19 17.19 -12.26
N LEU A 79 5.48 16.38 -13.28
CA LEU A 79 5.58 14.93 -13.13
C LEU A 79 6.71 14.51 -12.19
N VAL A 80 7.84 15.21 -12.25
CA VAL A 80 8.97 15.00 -11.34
C VAL A 80 8.56 15.34 -9.91
N LEU A 81 7.85 16.45 -9.69
CA LEU A 81 7.37 16.83 -8.37
C LEU A 81 6.42 15.78 -7.77
N ILE A 82 5.45 15.29 -8.54
CA ILE A 82 4.54 14.21 -8.12
C ILE A 82 5.34 12.96 -7.73
N GLN A 83 6.36 12.62 -8.50
CA GLN A 83 7.20 11.46 -8.21
C GLN A 83 8.02 11.62 -6.92
N ILE A 84 8.57 12.81 -6.68
CA ILE A 84 9.29 13.14 -5.46
C ILE A 84 8.35 13.06 -4.25
N LEU A 85 7.13 13.57 -4.36
CA LEU A 85 6.15 13.53 -3.27
C LEU A 85 5.72 12.09 -2.95
N LYS A 86 5.49 11.26 -3.97
CA LYS A 86 5.23 9.82 -3.77
C LYS A 86 6.38 9.16 -3.02
N GLU A 87 7.60 9.34 -3.50
CA GLU A 87 8.80 8.75 -2.89
C GLU A 87 9.03 9.25 -1.46
N LEU A 88 8.80 10.54 -1.21
CA LEU A 88 8.90 11.13 0.12
C LEU A 88 7.87 10.50 1.08
N ALA A 89 6.62 10.35 0.64
CA ALA A 89 5.58 9.72 1.44
C ALA A 89 5.94 8.26 1.77
N LEU A 90 6.44 7.50 0.80
CA LEU A 90 6.88 6.12 1.01
C LEU A 90 8.02 6.02 2.02
N ARG A 91 9.04 6.86 1.87
CA ARG A 91 10.19 6.88 2.79
C ARG A 91 9.77 7.30 4.20
N TYR A 92 8.99 8.35 4.33
CA TYR A 92 8.50 8.82 5.61
C TYR A 92 7.74 7.71 6.35
N ASN A 93 6.76 7.09 5.72
CA ASN A 93 5.99 6.00 6.34
C ASN A 93 6.90 4.82 6.72
N ARG A 94 7.85 4.45 5.85
CA ARG A 94 8.81 3.38 6.14
C ARG A 94 9.71 3.72 7.34
N GLU A 95 10.18 4.95 7.46
CA GLU A 95 11.05 5.39 8.55
C GLU A 95 10.32 5.50 9.89
N CYS A 96 8.98 5.54 9.90
CA CYS A 96 8.17 5.50 11.11
C CYS A 96 8.00 4.09 11.69
N LEU A 97 8.27 3.01 10.93
CA LEU A 97 8.08 1.63 11.38
C LEU A 97 9.18 1.06 12.29
N PRO A 98 10.48 1.42 12.16
CA PRO A 98 11.53 0.83 12.98
C PRO A 98 11.34 1.08 14.48
N GLY A 99 11.52 0.01 15.26
CA GLY A 99 11.48 0.09 16.72
C GLY A 99 10.09 -0.03 17.33
N ILE A 100 9.02 -0.11 16.53
CA ILE A 100 7.66 -0.38 17.03
C ILE A 100 7.28 -1.85 16.85
N ASP A 101 6.46 -2.38 17.75
CA ASP A 101 5.80 -3.66 17.56
C ASP A 101 4.68 -3.51 16.53
N LEU A 102 4.86 -4.07 15.34
CA LEU A 102 3.91 -3.93 14.22
C LEU A 102 2.59 -4.66 14.46
N LEU A 103 2.55 -5.63 15.36
CA LEU A 103 1.32 -6.37 15.67
C LEU A 103 0.48 -5.64 16.71
N GLU A 104 1.10 -4.84 17.58
CA GLU A 104 0.41 -3.96 18.52
C GLU A 104 0.00 -2.63 17.86
N ASN A 105 0.78 -2.16 16.87
CA ASN A 105 0.56 -0.92 16.13
C ASN A 105 0.12 -1.20 14.68
N GLU A 106 -0.90 -2.05 14.54
CA GLU A 106 -1.39 -2.51 13.24
C GLU A 106 -1.79 -1.36 12.30
N GLN A 107 -2.30 -0.25 12.84
CA GLN A 107 -2.71 0.88 12.01
C GLN A 107 -1.51 1.52 11.28
N ASP A 108 -0.38 1.71 11.96
CA ASP A 108 0.83 2.26 11.32
C ASP A 108 1.35 1.34 10.21
N LEU A 109 1.26 0.02 10.44
CA LEU A 109 1.56 -0.97 9.40
C LEU A 109 0.62 -0.86 8.21
N LEU A 110 -0.69 -0.78 8.45
CA LEU A 110 -1.69 -0.68 7.37
C LEU A 110 -1.54 0.62 6.58
N ASP A 111 -1.31 1.74 7.25
CA ASP A 111 -1.07 3.03 6.60
C ASP A 111 0.16 2.96 5.67
N TYR A 112 1.25 2.33 6.14
CA TYR A 112 2.41 2.06 5.31
C TYR A 112 2.07 1.20 4.10
N LEU A 113 1.38 0.08 4.30
CA LEU A 113 1.04 -0.85 3.23
C LEU A 113 0.10 -0.24 2.18
N VAL A 114 -0.85 0.58 2.62
CA VAL A 114 -1.76 1.31 1.72
C VAL A 114 -0.97 2.26 0.81
N VAL A 115 -0.08 3.06 1.37
CA VAL A 115 0.77 3.97 0.58
C VAL A 115 1.66 3.19 -0.39
N GLN A 116 2.16 2.03 0.05
CA GLN A 116 3.09 1.19 -0.72
C GLN A 116 2.41 0.45 -1.88
N MET A 117 1.19 -0.07 -1.69
CA MET A 117 0.63 -1.12 -2.55
C MET A 117 -0.78 -0.86 -3.07
N ALA A 118 -1.63 -0.08 -2.37
CA ALA A 118 -3.05 -0.02 -2.68
C ALA A 118 -3.36 0.45 -4.12
N ARG A 119 -2.49 1.24 -4.71
CA ARG A 119 -2.67 1.81 -6.05
C ARG A 119 -1.65 1.30 -7.08
N GLU A 120 -0.91 0.26 -6.74
CA GLU A 120 -0.04 -0.38 -7.74
C GLU A 120 -0.92 -1.08 -8.81
N PRO A 121 -0.63 -0.84 -10.10
CA PRO A 121 -1.47 -1.35 -11.18
C PRO A 121 -1.27 -2.85 -11.46
N VAL A 122 -0.25 -3.42 -10.86
CA VAL A 122 0.14 -4.82 -11.00
C VAL A 122 0.17 -5.46 -9.63
N GLU A 123 -0.26 -6.71 -9.56
CA GLU A 123 -0.19 -7.49 -8.35
C GLU A 123 1.26 -7.64 -7.87
N GLN A 124 1.49 -7.36 -6.62
CA GLN A 124 2.78 -7.50 -5.94
C GLN A 124 2.59 -8.37 -4.70
N PHE A 125 3.52 -9.26 -4.48
CA PHE A 125 3.61 -10.02 -3.24
C PHE A 125 4.86 -9.60 -2.48
N ARG A 126 4.66 -9.19 -1.23
CA ARG A 126 5.71 -8.72 -0.33
C ARG A 126 5.75 -9.55 0.94
N VAL A 127 6.92 -9.63 1.54
CA VAL A 127 7.11 -10.23 2.86
C VAL A 127 7.82 -9.24 3.76
N LEU A 128 7.20 -8.97 4.91
CA LEU A 128 7.80 -8.22 6.00
C LEU A 128 8.38 -9.23 6.98
N PHE A 129 9.68 -9.16 7.18
CA PHE A 129 10.41 -10.02 8.12
C PHE A 129 10.54 -9.32 9.45
N LEU A 130 10.15 -10.00 10.53
CA LEU A 130 10.08 -9.43 11.87
C LEU A 130 11.01 -10.16 12.83
N ASP A 131 11.53 -9.42 13.80
CA ASP A 131 12.30 -9.96 14.91
C ASP A 131 11.39 -10.54 16.00
N GLN A 132 12.00 -10.96 17.13
CA GLN A 132 11.28 -11.52 18.28
C GLN A 132 10.36 -10.52 19.00
N LYS A 133 10.55 -9.21 18.76
CA LYS A 133 9.73 -8.13 19.30
C LYS A 133 8.71 -7.60 18.28
N ASN A 134 8.47 -8.38 17.20
CA ASN A 134 7.64 -8.00 16.06
C ASN A 134 8.06 -6.68 15.38
N GLN A 135 9.33 -6.28 15.52
CA GLN A 135 9.88 -5.11 14.86
C GLN A 135 10.33 -5.47 13.44
N LEU A 136 10.15 -4.54 12.51
CA LEU A 136 10.53 -4.74 11.11
C LEU A 136 12.05 -4.86 10.95
N ILE A 137 12.49 -6.02 10.44
CA ILE A 137 13.88 -6.23 9.99
C ILE A 137 14.00 -5.76 8.54
N LEU A 138 13.09 -6.22 7.68
CA LEU A 138 13.12 -5.94 6.25
C LEU A 138 11.73 -6.09 5.65
N ASP A 139 11.37 -5.21 4.72
CA ASP A 139 10.26 -5.37 3.79
C ASP A 139 10.84 -5.65 2.39
N GLU A 140 10.47 -6.79 1.82
CA GLU A 140 11.03 -7.27 0.55
C GLU A 140 9.95 -7.66 -0.43
N LEU A 141 10.03 -7.09 -1.65
CA LEU A 141 9.19 -7.51 -2.76
C LEU A 141 9.67 -8.89 -3.24
N GLN A 142 8.83 -9.89 -3.08
CA GLN A 142 9.13 -11.27 -3.48
C GLN A 142 8.77 -11.55 -4.93
N ALA A 143 7.66 -10.98 -5.37
CA ALA A 143 7.18 -11.21 -6.72
C ALA A 143 6.31 -10.04 -7.21
N LYS A 144 6.35 -9.81 -8.53
CA LYS A 144 5.53 -8.85 -9.25
C LYS A 144 5.06 -9.52 -10.53
N GLY A 145 3.77 -9.68 -10.71
CA GLY A 145 3.19 -10.46 -11.80
C GLY A 145 2.08 -9.75 -12.54
N THR A 146 1.67 -10.33 -13.68
CA THR A 146 0.45 -9.97 -14.39
C THR A 146 -0.72 -10.78 -13.86
N VAL A 147 -1.79 -10.12 -13.62
CA VAL A 147 -3.20 -10.41 -13.28
C VAL A 147 -3.62 -11.80 -12.74
N ASN A 148 -2.87 -12.91 -12.88
CA ASN A 148 -3.39 -14.20 -12.44
C ASN A 148 -2.46 -15.14 -11.66
N HIS A 149 -1.16 -14.94 -11.65
CA HIS A 149 -0.27 -15.77 -10.82
C HIS A 149 1.08 -15.07 -10.58
N THR A 150 1.30 -14.70 -9.35
CA THR A 150 2.63 -14.33 -8.88
C THR A 150 3.20 -15.55 -8.14
N PRO A 151 4.10 -16.33 -8.74
CA PRO A 151 4.61 -17.54 -8.11
C PRO A 151 5.39 -17.19 -6.85
N VAL A 152 4.86 -17.58 -5.70
CA VAL A 152 5.53 -17.48 -4.40
C VAL A 152 6.11 -18.85 -4.07
N TYR A 153 7.41 -18.89 -3.85
CA TYR A 153 8.10 -20.13 -3.51
C TYR A 153 8.40 -20.20 -2.01
N PRO A 154 7.72 -21.07 -1.23
CA PRO A 154 7.94 -21.18 0.22
C PRO A 154 9.42 -21.39 0.60
N ARG A 155 10.20 -22.13 -0.22
CA ARG A 155 11.61 -22.37 0.01
C ARG A 155 12.45 -21.08 0.01
N GLU A 156 12.11 -20.11 -0.85
CA GLU A 156 12.85 -18.83 -0.90
C GLU A 156 12.50 -17.97 0.33
N ILE A 157 11.23 -17.98 0.77
CA ILE A 157 10.82 -17.29 1.99
C ILE A 157 11.53 -17.90 3.21
N VAL A 158 11.57 -19.24 3.32
CA VAL A 158 12.28 -19.93 4.41
C VAL A 158 13.76 -19.55 4.41
N LYS A 159 14.43 -19.65 3.26
CA LYS A 159 15.82 -19.25 3.10
C LYS A 159 16.05 -17.82 3.60
N ARG A 160 15.19 -16.91 3.17
CA ARG A 160 15.30 -15.50 3.52
C ARG A 160 15.08 -15.24 5.00
N CYS A 161 14.11 -15.94 5.62
CA CYS A 161 13.89 -15.89 7.06
C CYS A 161 15.13 -16.32 7.86
N LEU A 162 15.79 -17.40 7.43
CA LEU A 162 16.99 -17.90 8.10
C LEU A 162 18.17 -16.94 7.96
N GLU A 163 18.38 -16.37 6.77
CA GLU A 163 19.42 -15.36 6.52
C GLU A 163 19.25 -14.12 7.40
N LEU A 164 18.01 -13.64 7.54
CA LEU A 164 17.64 -12.46 8.33
C LEU A 164 17.45 -12.77 9.82
N LYS A 165 17.47 -14.04 10.23
CA LYS A 165 17.15 -14.48 11.59
C LYS A 165 15.76 -13.99 12.03
N ALA A 166 14.80 -13.96 11.12
CA ALA A 166 13.45 -13.53 11.39
C ALA A 166 12.74 -14.53 12.32
N ALA A 167 11.99 -14.03 13.28
CA ALA A 167 11.17 -14.83 14.20
C ALA A 167 9.76 -15.03 13.65
N SER A 168 9.27 -14.08 12.87
CA SER A 168 7.98 -14.16 12.20
C SER A 168 7.98 -13.35 10.91
N ILE A 169 6.95 -13.57 10.09
CA ILE A 169 6.71 -12.79 8.88
C ILE A 169 5.27 -12.30 8.82
N ILE A 170 5.06 -11.20 8.11
CA ILE A 170 3.77 -10.79 7.59
C ILE A 170 3.85 -10.89 6.06
N MET A 171 2.89 -11.59 5.47
CA MET A 171 2.73 -11.65 4.02
C MET A 171 1.74 -10.57 3.59
N VAL A 172 1.96 -9.98 2.43
CA VAL A 172 1.09 -8.93 1.90
C VAL A 172 1.03 -9.05 0.38
N HIS A 173 -0.16 -8.95 -0.17
CA HIS A 173 -0.31 -8.72 -1.61
C HIS A 173 -1.43 -7.72 -1.87
N ASN A 174 -1.39 -7.07 -3.03
CA ASN A 174 -2.45 -6.17 -3.44
C ASN A 174 -3.31 -6.80 -4.53
N HIS A 175 -4.61 -6.46 -4.53
CA HIS A 175 -5.53 -6.78 -5.61
C HIS A 175 -5.85 -5.50 -6.41
N PRO A 176 -5.18 -5.27 -7.56
CA PRO A 176 -5.46 -4.11 -8.41
C PRO A 176 -6.90 -4.05 -8.93
N SER A 177 -7.55 -5.22 -9.04
CA SER A 177 -8.96 -5.34 -9.41
C SER A 177 -9.93 -4.77 -8.38
N GLY A 178 -9.48 -4.55 -7.13
CA GLY A 178 -10.32 -4.13 -6.02
C GLY A 178 -11.10 -5.25 -5.33
N HIS A 179 -10.93 -6.52 -5.72
CA HIS A 179 -11.55 -7.64 -5.03
C HIS A 179 -10.94 -7.79 -3.62
N GLU A 180 -11.81 -7.75 -2.60
CA GLU A 180 -11.38 -7.80 -1.20
C GLU A 180 -11.20 -9.24 -0.68
N ASN A 181 -11.93 -10.20 -1.27
CA ASN A 181 -11.89 -11.58 -0.79
C ASN A 181 -10.63 -12.30 -1.26
N PRO A 182 -10.00 -13.11 -0.38
CA PRO A 182 -8.94 -14.01 -0.75
C PRO A 182 -9.41 -15.01 -1.83
N SER A 183 -8.55 -15.28 -2.81
CA SER A 183 -8.76 -16.39 -3.73
C SER A 183 -8.42 -17.73 -3.06
N GLU A 184 -8.86 -18.84 -3.66
CA GLU A 184 -8.46 -20.17 -3.20
C GLU A 184 -6.94 -20.36 -3.28
N ASP A 185 -6.31 -19.83 -4.32
CA ASP A 185 -4.87 -19.88 -4.52
C ASP A 185 -4.11 -19.10 -3.42
N ASP A 186 -4.62 -17.94 -2.99
CA ASP A 186 -4.06 -17.18 -1.88
C ASP A 186 -4.10 -17.97 -0.57
N ILE A 187 -5.21 -18.65 -0.32
CA ILE A 187 -5.38 -19.48 0.88
C ILE A 187 -4.40 -20.66 0.85
N VAL A 188 -4.35 -21.38 -0.27
CA VAL A 188 -3.45 -22.56 -0.45
C VAL A 188 -1.98 -22.14 -0.34
N MET A 189 -1.60 -21.04 -1.00
CA MET A 189 -0.25 -20.52 -0.93
C MET A 189 0.13 -20.13 0.51
N THR A 190 -0.76 -19.45 1.22
CA THR A 190 -0.57 -19.07 2.62
C THR A 190 -0.32 -20.29 3.50
N GLN A 191 -1.14 -21.34 3.34
CA GLN A 191 -0.98 -22.60 4.08
C GLN A 191 0.36 -23.29 3.78
N HIS A 192 0.79 -23.32 2.51
CA HIS A 192 2.08 -23.89 2.15
C HIS A 192 3.26 -23.15 2.78
N VAL A 193 3.21 -21.81 2.79
CA VAL A 193 4.24 -21.00 3.45
C VAL A 193 4.24 -21.23 4.95
N GLN A 194 3.05 -21.26 5.58
CA GLN A 194 2.90 -21.50 7.01
C GLN A 194 3.47 -22.89 7.39
N LEU A 195 3.14 -23.94 6.66
CA LEU A 195 3.65 -25.30 6.89
C LEU A 195 5.18 -25.35 6.77
N ALA A 196 5.75 -24.71 5.74
CA ALA A 196 7.19 -24.69 5.55
C ALA A 196 7.92 -23.96 6.67
N LEU A 197 7.40 -22.82 7.14
CA LEU A 197 8.00 -22.00 8.19
C LEU A 197 7.86 -22.64 9.58
N ASN A 198 6.77 -23.34 9.85
CA ASN A 198 6.54 -24.03 11.10
C ASN A 198 7.62 -25.06 11.44
N LEU A 199 8.23 -25.70 10.43
CA LEU A 199 9.35 -26.63 10.61
C LEU A 199 10.58 -25.94 11.24
N PHE A 200 10.71 -24.64 11.06
CA PHE A 200 11.79 -23.82 11.58
C PHE A 200 11.36 -22.97 12.78
N ARG A 201 10.16 -23.17 13.29
CA ARG A 201 9.55 -22.37 14.37
C ARG A 201 9.47 -20.87 14.03
N ILE A 202 9.28 -20.55 12.78
CA ILE A 202 9.03 -19.20 12.29
C ILE A 202 7.54 -19.06 12.05
N ARG A 203 6.94 -18.02 12.61
CA ARG A 203 5.49 -17.81 12.56
C ARG A 203 5.09 -16.95 11.36
N VAL A 204 4.00 -17.30 10.70
CA VAL A 204 3.25 -16.36 9.85
C VAL A 204 2.34 -15.56 10.78
N ALA A 205 2.66 -14.30 11.03
CA ALA A 205 1.93 -13.44 11.96
C ALA A 205 0.58 -13.01 11.39
N ASP A 206 0.56 -12.62 10.09
CA ASP A 206 -0.66 -12.38 9.31
C ASP A 206 -0.38 -12.48 7.82
N HIS A 207 -1.45 -12.43 7.03
CA HIS A 207 -1.43 -12.20 5.60
C HIS A 207 -2.50 -11.17 5.25
N TYR A 208 -2.06 -10.04 4.66
CA TYR A 208 -2.94 -8.94 4.28
C TYR A 208 -3.17 -8.89 2.78
N ILE A 209 -4.41 -8.65 2.39
CA ILE A 209 -4.76 -8.21 1.04
C ILE A 209 -5.03 -6.72 1.09
N ILE A 210 -4.34 -5.97 0.24
CA ILE A 210 -4.46 -4.51 0.15
C ILE A 210 -5.18 -4.15 -1.15
N THR A 211 -6.30 -3.45 -1.03
CA THR A 211 -7.02 -2.87 -2.16
C THR A 211 -7.06 -1.35 -2.04
N ARG A 212 -7.68 -0.67 -3.00
CA ARG A 212 -7.88 0.79 -2.92
C ARG A 212 -8.83 1.19 -1.81
N SER A 213 -9.76 0.30 -1.44
CA SER A 213 -10.88 0.56 -0.52
C SER A 213 -10.77 -0.19 0.80
N ALA A 214 -10.00 -1.29 0.85
CA ALA A 214 -9.99 -2.17 2.00
C ALA A 214 -8.62 -2.79 2.28
N GLN A 215 -8.44 -3.20 3.54
CA GLN A 215 -7.33 -4.02 4.02
C GLN A 215 -7.93 -5.26 4.70
N VAL A 216 -7.62 -6.42 4.18
CA VAL A 216 -8.19 -7.69 4.65
C VAL A 216 -7.12 -8.53 5.30
N SER A 217 -7.33 -8.96 6.53
CA SER A 217 -6.45 -9.82 7.31
C SER A 217 -6.94 -11.27 7.29
N PHE A 218 -6.10 -12.21 6.88
CA PHE A 218 -6.37 -13.64 6.94
C PHE A 218 -6.57 -14.13 8.35
N ARG A 219 -5.84 -13.55 9.30
CA ARG A 219 -6.01 -13.90 10.73
C ARG A 219 -7.38 -13.52 11.24
N ARG A 220 -7.88 -12.31 10.87
CA ARG A 220 -9.25 -11.89 11.26
C ARG A 220 -10.33 -12.72 10.59
N LEU A 221 -10.07 -13.24 9.38
CA LEU A 221 -10.97 -14.15 8.69
C LEU A 221 -10.91 -15.60 9.24
N GLY A 222 -9.99 -15.90 10.18
CA GLY A 222 -9.79 -17.25 10.70
C GLY A 222 -9.10 -18.22 9.73
N LEU A 223 -8.42 -17.69 8.70
CA LEU A 223 -7.68 -18.46 7.69
C LEU A 223 -6.23 -18.75 8.10
N LEU A 224 -5.75 -18.13 9.19
CA LEU A 224 -4.47 -18.39 9.83
C LEU A 224 -4.68 -18.84 11.26
N SER A 225 -4.01 -19.93 11.66
CA SER A 225 -4.02 -20.50 13.01
C SER A 225 -2.84 -20.01 13.86
#